data_290e8d0bbd76b737c3d4482222261a7d
#
_entry.id   290e8d0bbd76b737c3d4482222261a7d
#
_cell.length_a   1.000
_cell.length_b   1.000
_cell.length_c   1.000
_cell.angle_alpha   90.00
_cell.angle_beta   90.00
_cell.angle_gamma   90.00
#
_symmetry.space_group_name_H-M   'P 1'
#
loop_
_entity.id
_entity.type
_entity.pdbx_description
1 polymer ?
#
loop_
_entity_poly.entity_id
_entity_poly.type
_entity_poly.pdbx_seq_one_letter_code
_entity_poly.pdbx_strand_id
1 'polypeptide(L)'
;MFHPVKEPRHYAGNGKVACMDALKSMMYGVESKLTATQIYWWGCSLKYLWRWPWKNGKQDLEKSKQCLQYLIDELGDKDVVQDEIRAS
;
A
#
# COMPACT_ATOMS: atom_id res chain seq x y z
N MET A 1 19.16 -5.63 13.36
CA MET A 1 20.04 -5.30 12.23
C MET A 1 19.31 -5.45 10.89
N PHE A 2 19.48 -4.54 9.99
CA PHE A 2 18.82 -4.56 8.69
C PHE A 2 19.65 -5.32 7.68
N HIS A 3 18.97 -6.07 6.81
CA HIS A 3 19.61 -6.73 5.68
C HIS A 3 19.47 -5.82 4.46
N PRO A 4 20.57 -5.34 3.85
CA PRO A 4 20.50 -4.33 2.79
C PRO A 4 19.63 -4.68 1.59
N VAL A 5 19.52 -5.97 1.26
CA VAL A 5 18.73 -6.42 0.12
C VAL A 5 17.35 -6.88 0.55
N LYS A 6 17.28 -7.76 1.56
CA LYS A 6 16.01 -8.36 1.97
C LYS A 6 15.15 -7.40 2.79
N GLU A 7 15.79 -6.56 3.60
CA GLU A 7 15.06 -5.67 4.52
C GLU A 7 15.77 -4.32 4.61
N PRO A 8 15.66 -3.51 3.54
CA PRO A 8 16.29 -2.18 3.53
C PRO A 8 15.78 -1.33 4.69
N ARG A 9 16.66 -0.44 5.18
CA ARG A 9 16.36 0.43 6.31
C ARG A 9 15.02 1.14 6.20
N HIS A 10 14.72 1.65 5.02
CA HIS A 10 13.51 2.46 4.83
C HIS A 10 12.21 1.62 4.81
N TYR A 11 12.30 0.30 4.86
CA TYR A 11 11.14 -0.59 4.94
C TYR A 11 11.10 -1.41 6.22
N ALA A 12 12.13 -1.34 7.05
CA ALA A 12 12.26 -2.23 8.20
C ALA A 12 11.36 -1.88 9.39
N GLY A 13 10.84 -0.65 9.44
CA GLY A 13 10.03 -0.23 10.57
C GLY A 13 10.83 -0.23 11.86
N ASN A 14 10.21 -0.69 12.93
CA ASN A 14 10.86 -0.76 14.25
C ASN A 14 11.65 -2.06 14.44
N GLY A 15 11.85 -2.83 13.40
CA GLY A 15 12.53 -4.12 13.48
C GLY A 15 11.63 -5.29 13.84
N LYS A 16 10.39 -5.02 14.22
CA LYS A 16 9.41 -6.07 14.58
C LYS A 16 8.31 -6.18 13.51
N VAL A 17 7.86 -5.04 12.99
CA VAL A 17 6.86 -5.01 11.93
C VAL A 17 7.45 -4.21 10.78
N ALA A 18 7.87 -4.88 9.75
CA ALA A 18 8.37 -4.24 8.54
C ALA A 18 7.21 -3.88 7.62
N CYS A 19 7.50 -3.04 6.62
CA CYS A 19 6.48 -2.63 5.65
C CYS A 19 5.81 -3.85 5.01
N MET A 20 6.59 -4.88 4.65
CA MET A 20 6.02 -6.08 4.03
C MET A 20 5.05 -6.81 4.96
N ASP A 21 5.35 -6.83 6.26
CA ASP A 21 4.44 -7.44 7.23
C ASP A 21 3.11 -6.67 7.28
N ALA A 22 3.20 -5.35 7.27
CA ALA A 22 2.01 -4.51 7.28
C ALA A 22 1.19 -4.71 6.01
N LEU A 23 1.85 -4.80 4.84
CA LEU A 23 1.17 -5.05 3.57
C LEU A 23 0.45 -6.40 3.60
N LYS A 24 1.11 -7.44 4.08
CA LYS A 24 0.50 -8.77 4.14
C LYS A 24 -0.75 -8.77 5.03
N SER A 25 -0.65 -8.11 6.16
CA SER A 25 -1.78 -8.02 7.10
C SER A 25 -2.93 -7.21 6.49
N MET A 26 -2.59 -6.06 5.91
CA MET A 26 -3.59 -5.17 5.33
C MET A 26 -4.34 -5.82 4.16
N MET A 27 -3.63 -6.60 3.37
CA MET A 27 -4.19 -7.20 2.15
C MET A 27 -4.72 -8.62 2.37
N TYR A 28 -4.76 -9.09 3.61
CA TYR A 28 -5.24 -10.43 3.89
C TYR A 28 -6.68 -10.60 3.41
N GLY A 29 -6.90 -11.61 2.58
CA GLY A 29 -8.25 -11.95 2.14
C GLY A 29 -8.86 -11.08 1.06
N VAL A 30 -8.09 -10.17 0.43
CA VAL A 30 -8.66 -9.26 -0.59
C VAL A 30 -8.54 -9.78 -2.02
N GLU A 31 -7.90 -10.93 -2.22
CA GLU A 31 -7.60 -11.44 -3.57
C GLU A 31 -8.84 -11.62 -4.43
N SER A 32 -9.97 -11.97 -3.80
CA SER A 32 -11.22 -12.17 -4.53
C SER A 32 -12.04 -10.89 -4.65
N LYS A 33 -11.57 -9.78 -4.10
CA LYS A 33 -12.35 -8.54 -4.06
C LYS A 33 -11.76 -7.43 -4.93
N LEU A 34 -10.46 -7.50 -5.20
CA LEU A 34 -9.76 -6.46 -5.94
C LEU A 34 -9.05 -7.05 -7.16
N THR A 35 -8.91 -6.23 -8.19
CA THR A 35 -8.10 -6.60 -9.34
C THR A 35 -6.62 -6.50 -9.00
N ALA A 36 -5.78 -7.11 -9.83
CA ALA A 36 -4.34 -7.06 -9.62
C ALA A 36 -3.81 -5.63 -9.62
N THR A 37 -4.30 -4.77 -10.52
CA THR A 37 -3.83 -3.39 -10.59
C THR A 37 -4.32 -2.56 -9.41
N GLN A 38 -5.52 -2.84 -8.91
CA GLN A 38 -6.01 -2.18 -7.71
C GLN A 38 -5.13 -2.52 -6.50
N ILE A 39 -4.76 -3.78 -6.36
CA ILE A 39 -3.85 -4.21 -5.30
C ILE A 39 -2.49 -3.53 -5.46
N TYR A 40 -2.01 -3.44 -6.70
CA TYR A 40 -0.73 -2.80 -6.99
C TYR A 40 -0.71 -1.34 -6.53
N TRP A 41 -1.71 -0.56 -6.94
CA TRP A 41 -1.77 0.86 -6.58
C TRP A 41 -1.92 1.06 -5.07
N TRP A 42 -2.73 0.22 -4.44
CA TRP A 42 -2.91 0.26 -3.01
C TRP A 42 -1.60 -0.01 -2.28
N GLY A 43 -0.91 -1.08 -2.67
CA GLY A 43 0.38 -1.42 -2.06
C GLY A 43 1.43 -0.36 -2.29
N CYS A 44 1.50 0.20 -3.50
CA CYS A 44 2.46 1.27 -3.80
C CYS A 44 2.21 2.51 -2.95
N SER A 45 0.95 2.89 -2.74
CA SER A 45 0.64 4.05 -1.92
C SER A 45 1.13 3.85 -0.49
N LEU A 46 0.93 2.65 0.08
CA LEU A 46 1.40 2.37 1.43
C LEU A 46 2.93 2.37 1.50
N LYS A 47 3.59 1.77 0.50
CA LYS A 47 5.06 1.75 0.47
C LYS A 47 5.64 3.16 0.57
N TYR A 48 5.13 4.08 -0.21
CA TYR A 48 5.63 5.46 -0.20
C TYR A 48 5.31 6.15 1.11
N LEU A 49 4.13 5.93 1.67
CA LEU A 49 3.76 6.48 2.97
C LEU A 49 4.63 5.92 4.09
N TRP A 50 5.05 4.66 3.96
CA TRP A 50 5.88 4.03 4.98
C TRP A 50 7.29 4.61 5.00
N ARG A 51 7.88 4.83 3.81
CA ARG A 51 9.31 5.10 3.70
C ARG A 51 9.70 6.57 3.58
N TRP A 52 8.76 7.47 3.37
CA TRP A 52 9.07 8.85 2.97
C TRP A 52 10.06 9.56 3.91
N PRO A 53 10.02 9.38 5.26
CA PRO A 53 10.96 10.09 6.13
C PRO A 53 12.40 9.62 5.94
N TRP A 54 12.58 8.41 5.42
CA TRP A 54 13.90 7.77 5.31
C TRP A 54 14.44 7.77 3.90
N LYS A 55 13.68 8.26 2.94
CA LYS A 55 14.11 8.17 1.56
C LYS A 55 13.94 9.49 0.82
N ASN A 56 12.82 9.73 0.16
CA ASN A 56 12.68 10.85 -0.75
C ASN A 56 11.78 11.98 -0.22
N GLY A 57 11.35 11.90 1.03
CA GLY A 57 10.58 12.96 1.66
C GLY A 57 9.31 13.32 0.89
N LYS A 58 9.15 14.60 0.61
CA LYS A 58 7.95 15.11 -0.06
C LYS A 58 7.67 14.39 -1.38
N GLN A 59 8.71 14.02 -2.13
CA GLN A 59 8.53 13.34 -3.40
C GLN A 59 7.79 12.00 -3.20
N ASP A 60 8.15 11.24 -2.15
CA ASP A 60 7.46 10.00 -1.85
C ASP A 60 6.01 10.23 -1.46
N LEU A 61 5.73 11.30 -0.73
CA LEU A 61 4.35 11.64 -0.38
C LEU A 61 3.54 11.96 -1.62
N GLU A 62 4.13 12.66 -2.57
CA GLU A 62 3.46 12.96 -3.83
C GLU A 62 3.24 11.71 -4.66
N LYS A 63 4.20 10.79 -4.64
CA LYS A 63 4.04 9.50 -5.32
C LYS A 63 2.91 8.67 -4.69
N SER A 64 2.81 8.68 -3.36
CA SER A 64 1.72 8.01 -2.67
C SER A 64 0.37 8.60 -3.09
N LYS A 65 0.27 9.90 -3.14
CA LYS A 65 -0.94 10.59 -3.57
C LYS A 65 -1.33 10.18 -4.99
N GLN A 66 -0.35 10.10 -5.90
CA GLN A 66 -0.62 9.72 -7.28
C GLN A 66 -1.09 8.26 -7.37
N CYS A 67 -0.51 7.38 -6.58
CA CYS A 67 -0.95 5.98 -6.55
C CYS A 67 -2.39 5.86 -6.07
N LEU A 68 -2.75 6.66 -5.06
CA LEU A 68 -4.13 6.70 -4.59
C LEU A 68 -5.08 7.21 -5.67
N GLN A 69 -4.65 8.21 -6.44
CA GLN A 69 -5.48 8.73 -7.52
C GLN A 69 -5.72 7.66 -8.58
N TYR A 70 -4.69 6.90 -8.95
CA TYR A 70 -4.86 5.80 -9.89
C TYR A 70 -5.84 4.75 -9.36
N LEU A 71 -5.75 4.45 -8.07
CA LEU A 71 -6.68 3.49 -7.46
C LEU A 71 -8.11 4.00 -7.49
N ILE A 72 -8.30 5.27 -7.15
CA ILE A 72 -9.63 5.90 -7.19
C ILE A 72 -10.18 5.85 -8.61
N ASP A 73 -9.34 6.15 -9.60
CA ASP A 73 -9.76 6.13 -11.00
C ASP A 73 -10.21 4.73 -11.43
N GLU A 74 -9.52 3.69 -10.96
CA GLU A 74 -9.90 2.31 -11.31
C GLU A 74 -11.21 1.89 -10.66
N LEU A 75 -11.57 2.46 -9.53
CA LEU A 75 -12.84 2.16 -8.88
C LEU A 75 -14.01 2.86 -9.57
N GLY A 76 -13.73 3.94 -10.28
CA GLY A 76 -14.74 4.68 -10.99
C GLY A 76 -15.79 5.25 -10.06
N ASP A 77 -17.06 4.96 -10.34
CA ASP A 77 -18.17 5.49 -9.55
C ASP A 77 -18.53 4.65 -8.33
N LYS A 78 -17.74 3.61 -8.02
CA LYS A 78 -18.03 2.73 -6.90
C LYS A 78 -17.61 3.37 -5.58
N ASP A 79 -18.52 3.37 -4.62
CA ASP A 79 -18.21 3.84 -3.27
C ASP A 79 -17.53 2.75 -2.46
N VAL A 80 -17.84 1.48 -2.77
CA VAL A 80 -17.24 0.32 -2.14
C VAL A 80 -16.82 -0.67 -3.21
N VAL A 81 -15.88 -1.57 -2.86
CA VAL A 81 -15.32 -2.53 -3.80
C VAL A 81 -16.34 -3.57 -4.24
N GLN A 82 -17.11 -4.09 -3.30
CA GLN A 82 -18.05 -5.19 -3.52
C GLN A 82 -19.39 -4.86 -2.86
N ASP A 83 -20.48 -5.33 -3.48
CA ASP A 83 -21.82 -5.12 -2.93
C ASP A 83 -21.98 -5.80 -1.57
N GLU A 84 -21.39 -6.97 -1.39
CA GLU A 84 -21.46 -7.66 -0.12
C GLU A 84 -20.76 -6.90 1.00
N ILE A 85 -19.74 -6.10 0.68
CA ILE A 85 -19.09 -5.24 1.66
C ILE A 85 -20.04 -4.13 2.07
N ARG A 86 -20.74 -3.55 1.10
CA ARG A 86 -21.72 -2.51 1.38
C ARG A 86 -22.85 -3.03 2.26
N ALA A 87 -23.25 -4.27 2.03
CA ALA A 87 -24.34 -4.88 2.77
C ALA A 87 -23.96 -5.19 4.21
N SER A 88 -22.67 -5.34 4.47
CA SER A 88 -22.21 -5.63 5.82
C SER A 88 -22.08 -4.36 6.65
#